data_f876d10942f5b2e91f1c997ece0404cb
#
_entry.id   f876d10942f5b2e91f1c997ece0404cb
#
_cell.length_a   1.000
_cell.length_b   1.000
_cell.length_c   1.000
_cell.angle_alpha   90.00
_cell.angle_beta   90.00
_cell.angle_gamma   90.00
#
_symmetry.space_group_name_H-M   'P 1'
#
loop_
_entity.id
_entity.type
_entity.pdbx_description
1 polymer ?
#
loop_
_entity_poly.entity_id
_entity_poly.type
_entity_poly.pdbx_seq_one_letter_code
_entity_poly.pdbx_strand_id
1 'polypeptide(L)'
;MREPVTEARLREFMRAIAAEARASSRIYIAGGGSAVLEHWRENTVDIDITIIPDRDRILRAIPDLKERFHVNVELASPADFVPPLPGWEERCIFIVRQGFISFYHFDFYTQALSKLERAHRKDLLDVESMVRHGFVDPKRLLVLFEEVAGLLYQYPALNPPTLRASVERLASSALQ
;
A
#
# COMPACT_ATOMS: atom_id res chain seq x y z
N MET A 1 22.24 -10.02 6.21
CA MET A 1 21.24 -10.46 5.23
C MET A 1 19.88 -10.05 5.77
N ARG A 2 19.05 -9.39 4.97
CA ARG A 2 17.69 -9.01 5.38
C ARG A 2 16.80 -10.24 5.34
N GLU A 3 16.02 -10.44 6.39
CA GLU A 3 15.16 -11.61 6.52
C GLU A 3 13.73 -11.28 6.06
N PRO A 4 12.95 -12.27 5.59
CA PRO A 4 11.55 -12.06 5.26
C PRO A 4 10.77 -11.50 6.46
N VAL A 5 9.92 -10.53 6.21
CA VAL A 5 9.09 -9.88 7.22
C VAL A 5 7.79 -10.63 7.36
N THR A 6 7.65 -11.38 8.45
CA THR A 6 6.40 -12.02 8.86
C THR A 6 5.49 -11.01 9.57
N GLU A 7 4.23 -11.37 9.81
CA GLU A 7 3.30 -10.53 10.57
C GLU A 7 3.86 -10.16 11.95
N ALA A 8 4.41 -11.12 12.69
CA ALA A 8 4.97 -10.87 14.02
C ALA A 8 6.08 -9.81 13.98
N ARG A 9 7.00 -9.91 13.03
CA ARG A 9 8.10 -8.94 12.85
C ARG A 9 7.58 -7.57 12.39
N LEU A 10 6.58 -7.54 11.49
CA LEU A 10 5.96 -6.30 11.07
C LEU A 10 5.30 -5.59 12.26
N ARG A 11 4.57 -6.32 13.10
CA ARG A 11 3.97 -5.76 14.31
C ARG A 11 5.00 -5.29 15.34
N GLU A 12 6.13 -5.97 15.48
CA GLU A 12 7.25 -5.51 16.31
C GLU A 12 7.85 -4.21 15.77
N PHE A 13 8.09 -4.13 14.47
CA PHE A 13 8.53 -2.90 13.81
C PHE A 13 7.53 -1.75 14.02
N MET A 14 6.23 -2.00 13.87
CA MET A 14 5.18 -1.00 14.10
C MET A 14 5.22 -0.46 15.55
N ARG A 15 5.42 -1.32 16.56
CA ARG A 15 5.58 -0.89 17.96
C ARG A 15 6.84 -0.04 18.14
N ALA A 16 7.94 -0.45 17.54
CA ALA A 16 9.21 0.25 17.67
C ALA A 16 9.20 1.63 17.02
N ILE A 17 8.68 1.76 15.79
CA ILE A 17 8.58 3.06 15.12
C ILE A 17 7.58 4.00 15.85
N ALA A 18 6.51 3.46 16.40
CA ALA A 18 5.54 4.25 17.19
C ALA A 18 6.17 4.78 18.50
N ALA A 19 7.08 4.03 19.10
CA ALA A 19 7.80 4.46 20.32
C ALA A 19 8.70 5.69 20.09
N GLU A 20 9.13 5.92 18.84
CA GLU A 20 9.92 7.09 18.45
C GLU A 20 9.08 8.36 18.34
N ALA A 21 7.77 8.24 18.18
CA ALA A 21 6.89 9.40 17.99
C ALA A 21 6.73 10.23 19.28
N ARG A 22 6.66 11.55 19.11
CA ARG A 22 6.36 12.52 20.19
C ARG A 22 5.18 13.43 19.86
N ALA A 23 4.58 13.24 18.68
CA ALA A 23 3.38 13.94 18.24
C ALA A 23 2.57 13.02 17.34
N SER A 24 1.28 13.30 17.22
CA SER A 24 0.36 12.49 16.43
C SER A 24 0.75 12.48 14.95
N SER A 25 0.72 11.27 14.37
CA SER A 25 0.91 11.03 12.94
C SER A 25 0.16 9.77 12.51
N ARG A 26 -0.08 9.64 11.21
CA ARG A 26 -0.62 8.44 10.60
C ARG A 26 0.48 7.76 9.79
N ILE A 27 0.56 6.45 9.91
CA ILE A 27 1.43 5.63 9.06
C ILE A 27 0.53 4.71 8.25
N TYR A 28 0.65 4.83 6.94
CA TYR A 28 -0.08 4.00 5.99
C TYR A 28 0.85 2.90 5.49
N ILE A 29 0.42 1.65 5.65
CA ILE A 29 1.13 0.46 5.18
C ILE A 29 0.54 0.06 3.85
N ALA A 30 1.39 -0.26 2.88
CA ALA A 30 0.99 -0.69 1.55
C ALA A 30 1.72 -1.98 1.11
N GLY A 31 1.41 -2.44 -0.08
CA GLY A 31 2.13 -3.51 -0.75
C GLY A 31 2.14 -4.82 0.02
N GLY A 32 3.34 -5.40 0.13
CA GLY A 32 3.55 -6.66 0.84
C GLY A 32 3.22 -6.61 2.32
N GLY A 33 3.40 -5.45 2.97
CA GLY A 33 3.04 -5.24 4.37
C GLY A 33 1.54 -5.39 4.61
N SER A 34 0.70 -4.79 3.75
CA SER A 34 -0.75 -4.99 3.80
C SER A 34 -1.14 -6.45 3.55
N ALA A 35 -0.50 -7.12 2.58
CA ALA A 35 -0.76 -8.50 2.23
C ALA A 35 -0.47 -9.47 3.39
N VAL A 36 0.59 -9.21 4.16
CA VAL A 36 0.97 -9.99 5.35
C VAL A 36 -0.03 -9.77 6.49
N LEU A 37 -0.42 -8.52 6.76
CA LEU A 37 -1.39 -8.20 7.82
C LEU A 37 -2.79 -8.75 7.54
N GLU A 38 -3.16 -8.85 6.27
CA GLU A 38 -4.45 -9.40 5.82
C GLU A 38 -4.38 -10.91 5.47
N HIS A 39 -3.24 -11.54 5.75
CA HIS A 39 -3.02 -12.99 5.70
C HIS A 39 -3.11 -13.67 4.33
N TRP A 40 -3.01 -12.94 3.21
CA TRP A 40 -2.85 -13.58 1.90
C TRP A 40 -1.40 -13.75 1.45
N ARG A 41 -0.45 -13.25 2.26
CA ARG A 41 0.98 -13.60 2.18
C ARG A 41 1.51 -13.97 3.54
N GLU A 42 2.40 -14.95 3.60
CA GLU A 42 3.11 -15.34 4.83
C GLU A 42 4.18 -14.33 5.23
N ASN A 43 4.82 -13.71 4.23
CA ASN A 43 5.90 -12.75 4.43
C ASN A 43 6.05 -11.78 3.26
N THR A 44 6.82 -10.72 3.50
CA THR A 44 7.27 -9.76 2.47
C THR A 44 8.76 -9.48 2.63
N VAL A 45 9.39 -8.94 1.61
CA VAL A 45 10.79 -8.47 1.66
C VAL A 45 10.86 -7.04 2.17
N ASP A 46 9.92 -6.20 1.75
CA ASP A 46 9.90 -4.77 2.01
C ASP A 46 8.65 -4.37 2.81
N ILE A 47 8.81 -3.34 3.63
CA ILE A 47 7.72 -2.65 4.33
C ILE A 47 7.57 -1.28 3.69
N ASP A 48 6.56 -1.12 2.84
CA ASP A 48 6.23 0.16 2.20
C ASP A 48 5.36 0.99 3.15
N ILE A 49 5.82 2.18 3.51
CA ILE A 49 5.09 3.09 4.40
C ILE A 49 5.04 4.52 3.88
N THR A 50 3.92 5.17 4.16
CA THR A 50 3.73 6.62 4.00
C THR A 50 3.42 7.22 5.36
N ILE A 51 4.06 8.33 5.71
CA ILE A 51 3.91 9.00 7.01
C ILE A 51 3.26 10.36 6.79
N ILE A 52 2.12 10.62 7.41
CA ILE A 52 1.38 11.89 7.26
C ILE A 52 0.90 12.39 8.64
N PRO A 53 1.26 13.60 9.05
CA PRO A 53 2.32 14.42 8.48
C PRO A 53 3.69 13.81 8.74
N ASP A 54 4.67 14.13 7.89
CA ASP A 54 6.07 13.77 8.11
C ASP A 54 6.54 14.26 9.48
N ARG A 55 7.33 13.43 10.15
CA ARG A 55 7.92 13.73 11.45
C ARG A 55 9.40 13.39 11.42
N ASP A 56 10.24 14.41 11.46
CA ASP A 56 11.70 14.26 11.42
C ASP A 56 12.25 13.18 12.35
N ARG A 57 11.70 13.12 13.57
CA ARG A 57 12.14 12.13 14.56
C ARG A 57 11.85 10.70 14.11
N ILE A 58 10.67 10.46 13.54
CA ILE A 58 10.30 9.13 13.02
C ILE A 58 11.19 8.81 11.81
N LEU A 59 11.34 9.75 10.88
CA LEU A 59 12.16 9.57 9.68
C LEU A 59 13.62 9.24 10.02
N ARG A 60 14.19 9.94 11.00
CA ARG A 60 15.58 9.70 11.46
C ARG A 60 15.75 8.36 12.18
N ALA A 61 14.71 7.80 12.75
CA ALA A 61 14.77 6.50 13.43
C ALA A 61 14.73 5.32 12.45
N ILE A 62 14.22 5.51 11.22
CA ILE A 62 14.07 4.42 10.25
C ILE A 62 15.37 3.66 9.97
N PRO A 63 16.53 4.30 9.71
CA PRO A 63 17.78 3.57 9.47
C PRO A 63 18.15 2.62 10.60
N ASP A 64 18.11 3.08 11.86
CA ASP A 64 18.43 2.26 13.02
C ASP A 64 17.42 1.12 13.22
N LEU A 65 16.12 1.37 12.96
CA LEU A 65 15.08 0.34 13.03
C LEU A 65 15.26 -0.72 11.94
N LYS A 66 15.66 -0.33 10.72
CA LYS A 66 15.98 -1.27 9.63
C LYS A 66 17.10 -2.23 10.04
N GLU A 67 18.16 -1.72 10.64
CA GLU A 67 19.28 -2.55 11.11
C GLU A 67 18.86 -3.43 12.30
N ARG A 68 18.21 -2.87 13.29
CA ARG A 68 17.77 -3.58 14.49
C ARG A 68 16.84 -4.73 14.22
N PHE A 69 15.92 -4.57 13.28
CA PHE A 69 14.92 -5.59 12.93
C PHE A 69 15.30 -6.40 11.70
N HIS A 70 16.46 -6.13 11.08
CA HIS A 70 16.90 -6.76 9.82
C HIS A 70 15.84 -6.71 8.72
N VAL A 71 15.07 -5.62 8.64
CA VAL A 71 14.00 -5.41 7.67
C VAL A 71 14.38 -4.35 6.64
N ASN A 72 13.78 -4.41 5.46
CA ASN A 72 13.80 -3.29 4.54
C ASN A 72 12.52 -2.45 4.73
N VAL A 73 12.70 -1.13 4.86
CA VAL A 73 11.60 -0.17 4.95
C VAL A 73 11.78 0.84 3.84
N GLU A 74 10.74 1.05 3.07
CA GLU A 74 10.71 2.03 1.99
C GLU A 74 9.66 3.10 2.28
N LEU A 75 10.07 4.36 2.13
CA LEU A 75 9.16 5.48 2.15
C LEU A 75 8.53 5.57 0.76
N ALA A 76 7.51 4.77 0.53
CA ALA A 76 6.87 4.61 -0.76
C ALA A 76 5.35 4.60 -0.61
N SER A 77 4.67 5.28 -1.53
CA SER A 77 3.22 5.34 -1.62
C SER A 77 2.76 4.73 -2.95
N PRO A 78 1.62 4.04 -3.00
CA PRO A 78 0.99 3.71 -4.27
C PRO A 78 0.74 4.93 -5.16
N ALA A 79 0.52 6.09 -4.56
CA ALA A 79 0.34 7.36 -5.26
C ALA A 79 1.61 7.93 -5.93
N ASP A 80 2.77 7.34 -5.67
CA ASP A 80 4.01 7.70 -6.39
C ASP A 80 4.01 7.14 -7.82
N PHE A 81 3.19 6.13 -8.11
CA PHE A 81 3.17 5.40 -9.39
C PHE A 81 1.91 5.66 -10.21
N VAL A 82 0.81 5.99 -9.56
CA VAL A 82 -0.48 6.26 -10.19
C VAL A 82 -1.15 7.44 -9.50
N PRO A 83 -2.05 8.18 -10.15
CA PRO A 83 -2.82 9.22 -9.47
C PRO A 83 -3.59 8.64 -8.28
N PRO A 84 -3.54 9.28 -7.10
CA PRO A 84 -4.35 8.86 -5.97
C PRO A 84 -5.83 9.00 -6.36
N LEU A 85 -6.60 7.94 -6.08
CA LEU A 85 -8.02 7.93 -6.41
C LEU A 85 -8.80 8.87 -5.49
N PRO A 86 -9.78 9.63 -5.98
CA PRO A 86 -10.56 10.55 -5.16
C PRO A 86 -11.15 9.84 -3.93
N GLY A 87 -11.06 10.47 -2.76
CA GLY A 87 -11.52 9.90 -1.49
C GLY A 87 -10.66 8.76 -0.94
N TRP A 88 -9.41 8.65 -1.35
CA TRP A 88 -8.52 7.59 -0.90
C TRP A 88 -8.29 7.59 0.62
N GLU A 89 -8.23 8.75 1.26
CA GLU A 89 -8.01 8.85 2.70
C GLU A 89 -9.14 8.22 3.50
N GLU A 90 -10.40 8.42 3.08
CA GLU A 90 -11.59 7.85 3.73
C GLU A 90 -11.70 6.33 3.51
N ARG A 91 -11.06 5.80 2.46
CA ARG A 91 -11.03 4.36 2.18
C ARG A 91 -9.87 3.63 2.84
N CYS A 92 -8.92 4.36 3.46
CA CYS A 92 -7.86 3.73 4.23
C CYS A 92 -8.44 3.00 5.45
N ILE A 93 -8.01 1.75 5.65
CA ILE A 93 -8.56 0.87 6.70
C ILE A 93 -7.66 0.94 7.93
N PHE A 94 -8.25 1.30 9.07
CA PHE A 94 -7.56 1.35 10.35
C PHE A 94 -7.06 -0.03 10.78
N ILE A 95 -5.80 -0.11 11.21
CA ILE A 95 -5.17 -1.33 11.71
C ILE A 95 -5.09 -1.30 13.24
N VAL A 96 -4.35 -0.31 13.78
CA VAL A 96 -4.11 -0.19 15.21
C VAL A 96 -3.59 1.21 15.55
N ARG A 97 -3.83 1.65 16.78
CA ARG A 97 -3.17 2.82 17.35
C ARG A 97 -2.15 2.39 18.40
N GLN A 98 -0.95 2.95 18.31
CA GLN A 98 0.15 2.73 19.25
C GLN A 98 0.75 4.09 19.62
N GLY A 99 0.51 4.52 20.86
CA GLY A 99 0.94 5.83 21.33
C GLY A 99 0.39 6.97 20.46
N PHE A 100 1.28 7.75 19.87
CA PHE A 100 0.94 8.87 18.99
C PHE A 100 0.66 8.44 17.53
N ILE A 101 0.90 7.20 17.16
CA ILE A 101 0.77 6.73 15.79
C ILE A 101 -0.51 5.93 15.61
N SER A 102 -1.27 6.29 14.58
CA SER A 102 -2.37 5.47 14.05
C SER A 102 -1.92 4.84 12.74
N PHE A 103 -1.96 3.50 12.68
CA PHE A 103 -1.62 2.73 11.49
C PHE A 103 -2.86 2.40 10.69
N TYR A 104 -2.73 2.50 9.37
CA TYR A 104 -3.78 2.19 8.40
C TYR A 104 -3.20 1.36 7.26
N HIS A 105 -4.02 0.53 6.62
CA HIS A 105 -3.75 0.14 5.24
C HIS A 105 -4.00 1.34 4.32
N PHE A 106 -3.06 1.61 3.42
CA PHE A 106 -3.32 2.56 2.34
C PHE A 106 -4.52 2.07 1.51
N ASP A 107 -5.29 2.99 0.94
CA ASP A 107 -6.46 2.67 0.11
C ASP A 107 -6.19 1.49 -0.84
N PHE A 108 -6.93 0.40 -0.68
CA PHE A 108 -6.74 -0.81 -1.50
C PHE A 108 -7.05 -0.60 -2.97
N TYR A 109 -7.93 0.34 -3.32
CA TYR A 109 -8.20 0.66 -4.73
C TYR A 109 -6.98 1.31 -5.38
N THR A 110 -6.32 2.26 -4.72
CA THR A 110 -5.08 2.86 -5.22
C THR A 110 -3.93 1.84 -5.26
N GLN A 111 -3.83 0.96 -4.26
CA GLN A 111 -2.88 -0.16 -4.27
C GLN A 111 -3.12 -1.09 -5.47
N ALA A 112 -4.36 -1.47 -5.72
CA ALA A 112 -4.73 -2.33 -6.86
C ALA A 112 -4.37 -1.66 -8.19
N LEU A 113 -4.68 -0.38 -8.36
CA LEU A 113 -4.33 0.36 -9.58
C LEU A 113 -2.82 0.40 -9.83
N SER A 114 -2.02 0.69 -8.79
CA SER A 114 -0.56 0.68 -8.87
C SER A 114 -0.01 -0.70 -9.23
N LYS A 115 -0.61 -1.77 -8.71
CA LYS A 115 -0.22 -3.15 -9.02
C LYS A 115 -0.61 -3.58 -10.43
N LEU A 116 -1.75 -3.15 -10.93
CA LEU A 116 -2.17 -3.38 -12.31
C LEU A 116 -1.28 -2.65 -13.32
N GLU A 117 -0.74 -1.49 -12.93
CA GLU A 117 0.23 -0.76 -13.75
C GLU A 117 1.54 -1.55 -13.92
N ARG A 118 2.13 -2.04 -12.81
CA ARG A 118 3.36 -2.83 -12.83
C ARG A 118 3.16 -4.22 -13.44
N ALA A 119 2.01 -4.83 -13.22
CA ALA A 119 1.55 -6.09 -13.79
C ALA A 119 2.50 -7.29 -13.59
N HIS A 120 3.36 -7.29 -12.57
CA HIS A 120 4.13 -8.47 -12.21
C HIS A 120 3.22 -9.56 -11.67
N ARG A 121 3.62 -10.84 -11.83
CA ARG A 121 2.80 -11.98 -11.38
C ARG A 121 2.37 -11.85 -9.91
N LYS A 122 3.28 -11.43 -9.03
CA LYS A 122 2.95 -11.22 -7.60
C LYS A 122 1.93 -10.11 -7.39
N ASP A 123 2.02 -9.03 -8.18
CA ASP A 123 1.08 -7.91 -8.09
C ASP A 123 -0.33 -8.33 -8.52
N LEU A 124 -0.45 -9.11 -9.58
CA LEU A 124 -1.75 -9.63 -10.04
C LEU A 124 -2.38 -10.58 -9.01
N LEU A 125 -1.60 -11.45 -8.37
CA LEU A 125 -2.08 -12.32 -7.28
C LEU A 125 -2.56 -11.51 -6.07
N ASP A 126 -1.90 -10.41 -5.74
CA ASP A 126 -2.37 -9.51 -4.68
C ASP A 126 -3.69 -8.85 -5.06
N VAL A 127 -3.84 -8.36 -6.30
CA VAL A 127 -5.10 -7.78 -6.77
C VAL A 127 -6.24 -8.80 -6.70
N GLU A 128 -6.01 -10.03 -7.14
CA GLU A 128 -6.98 -11.12 -7.00
C GLU A 128 -7.37 -11.37 -5.54
N SER A 129 -6.40 -11.32 -4.63
CA SER A 129 -6.64 -11.46 -3.19
C SER A 129 -7.44 -10.29 -2.63
N MET A 130 -7.13 -9.05 -3.02
CA MET A 130 -7.91 -7.87 -2.62
C MET A 130 -9.37 -7.96 -3.06
N VAL A 131 -9.62 -8.47 -4.27
CA VAL A 131 -10.98 -8.69 -4.78
C VAL A 131 -11.67 -9.81 -4.01
N ARG A 132 -10.99 -10.95 -3.81
CA ARG A 132 -11.53 -12.11 -3.11
C ARG A 132 -11.90 -11.81 -1.66
N HIS A 133 -11.13 -10.97 -0.98
CA HIS A 133 -11.38 -10.55 0.40
C HIS A 133 -12.35 -9.36 0.50
N GLY A 134 -12.85 -8.85 -0.63
CA GLY A 134 -13.84 -7.78 -0.65
C GLY A 134 -13.27 -6.36 -0.40
N PHE A 135 -11.95 -6.19 -0.43
CA PHE A 135 -11.32 -4.87 -0.30
C PHE A 135 -11.45 -4.03 -1.57
N VAL A 136 -11.56 -4.69 -2.72
CA VAL A 136 -11.69 -4.04 -4.03
C VAL A 136 -12.85 -4.65 -4.80
N ASP A 137 -13.81 -3.82 -5.16
CA ASP A 137 -14.82 -4.13 -6.17
C ASP A 137 -14.28 -3.71 -7.54
N PRO A 138 -14.11 -4.65 -8.50
CA PRO A 138 -13.54 -4.34 -9.80
C PRO A 138 -14.32 -3.30 -10.61
N LYS A 139 -15.64 -3.28 -10.50
CA LYS A 139 -16.48 -2.29 -11.21
C LYS A 139 -16.30 -0.89 -10.62
N ARG A 140 -16.23 -0.82 -9.28
CA ARG A 140 -15.95 0.44 -8.59
C ARG A 140 -14.54 0.94 -8.90
N LEU A 141 -13.55 0.05 -9.00
CA LEU A 141 -12.19 0.41 -9.42
C LEU A 141 -12.19 1.07 -10.80
N LEU A 142 -12.94 0.52 -11.76
CA LEU A 142 -13.09 1.11 -13.09
C LEU A 142 -13.70 2.51 -13.02
N VAL A 143 -14.74 2.71 -12.23
CA VAL A 143 -15.35 4.05 -12.05
C VAL A 143 -14.35 5.04 -11.48
N LEU A 144 -13.64 4.67 -10.41
CA LEU A 144 -12.62 5.53 -9.80
C LEU A 144 -11.45 5.81 -10.75
N PHE A 145 -11.05 4.82 -11.56
CA PHE A 145 -10.01 4.99 -12.57
C PHE A 145 -10.42 6.02 -13.63
N GLU A 146 -11.67 6.00 -14.10
CA GLU A 146 -12.16 6.98 -15.08
C GLU A 146 -12.08 8.43 -14.56
N GLU A 147 -12.27 8.63 -13.25
CA GLU A 147 -12.16 9.96 -12.64
C GLU A 147 -10.72 10.52 -12.71
N VAL A 148 -9.70 9.67 -12.77
CA VAL A 148 -8.29 10.07 -12.82
C VAL A 148 -7.63 9.83 -14.17
N ALA A 149 -8.31 9.23 -15.12
CA ALA A 149 -7.76 8.87 -16.43
C ALA A 149 -7.13 10.08 -17.17
N GLY A 150 -7.69 11.27 -16.99
CA GLY A 150 -7.16 12.52 -17.55
C GLY A 150 -5.87 13.02 -16.87
N LEU A 151 -5.46 12.44 -15.73
CA LEU A 151 -4.25 12.83 -14.99
C LEU A 151 -3.06 11.92 -15.26
N LEU A 152 -3.24 10.82 -16.02
CA LEU A 152 -2.20 9.81 -16.26
C LEU A 152 -0.96 10.38 -16.96
N TYR A 153 -1.11 11.48 -17.71
CA TYR A 153 0.02 12.17 -18.38
C TYR A 153 1.05 12.74 -17.37
N GLN A 154 0.67 12.92 -16.11
CA GLN A 154 1.57 13.37 -15.04
C GLN A 154 2.55 12.28 -14.57
N TYR A 155 2.34 11.05 -15.01
CA TYR A 155 3.13 9.88 -14.67
C TYR A 155 3.83 9.31 -15.91
N PRO A 156 5.01 9.86 -16.31
CA PRO A 156 5.64 9.54 -17.59
C PRO A 156 6.03 8.07 -17.77
N ALA A 157 6.27 7.35 -16.67
CA ALA A 157 6.60 5.92 -16.71
C ALA A 157 5.39 5.02 -16.95
N LEU A 158 4.18 5.56 -16.84
CA LEU A 158 2.94 4.84 -16.95
C LEU A 158 2.51 4.75 -18.43
N ASN A 159 1.99 3.59 -18.83
CA ASN A 159 1.37 3.39 -20.14
C ASN A 159 -0.16 3.42 -20.02
N PRO A 160 -0.83 4.55 -20.33
CA PRO A 160 -2.27 4.71 -20.13
C PRO A 160 -3.14 3.67 -20.84
N PRO A 161 -2.92 3.33 -22.14
CA PRO A 161 -3.70 2.29 -22.80
C PRO A 161 -3.58 0.90 -22.14
N THR A 162 -2.36 0.54 -21.73
CA THR A 162 -2.11 -0.76 -21.08
C THR A 162 -2.77 -0.84 -19.70
N LEU A 163 -2.68 0.23 -18.90
CA LEU A 163 -3.33 0.30 -17.61
C LEU A 163 -4.85 0.23 -17.74
N ARG A 164 -5.44 1.00 -18.66
CA ARG A 164 -6.87 0.96 -18.98
C ARG A 164 -7.33 -0.46 -19.31
N ALA A 165 -6.63 -1.13 -20.21
CA ALA A 165 -6.96 -2.50 -20.61
C ALA A 165 -6.91 -3.47 -19.42
N SER A 166 -5.97 -3.28 -18.49
CA SER A 166 -5.87 -4.10 -17.28
C SER A 166 -7.04 -3.89 -16.32
N VAL A 167 -7.44 -2.63 -16.11
CA VAL A 167 -8.59 -2.28 -15.25
C VAL A 167 -9.91 -2.81 -15.86
N GLU A 168 -10.12 -2.62 -17.16
CA GLU A 168 -11.31 -3.11 -17.88
C GLU A 168 -11.41 -4.64 -17.86
N ARG A 169 -10.27 -5.33 -18.02
CA ARG A 169 -10.21 -6.80 -17.94
C ARG A 169 -10.62 -7.29 -16.56
N LEU A 170 -10.11 -6.64 -15.51
CA LEU A 170 -10.47 -6.99 -14.13
C LEU A 170 -11.96 -6.76 -13.88
N ALA A 171 -12.52 -5.63 -14.34
CA ALA A 171 -13.93 -5.33 -14.21
C ALA A 171 -14.84 -6.32 -14.97
N SER A 172 -14.39 -6.80 -16.12
CA SER A 172 -15.12 -7.78 -16.95
C SER A 172 -15.08 -9.19 -16.36
N SER A 173 -13.97 -9.60 -15.74
CA SER A 173 -13.84 -10.93 -15.12
C SER A 173 -14.74 -11.12 -13.89
N ALA A 174 -15.17 -10.05 -13.25
CA ALA A 174 -16.11 -10.08 -12.12
C ALA A 174 -17.57 -10.34 -12.53
N LEU A 175 -17.84 -10.57 -13.82
CA LEU A 175 -19.17 -10.88 -14.36
C LEU A 175 -19.41 -12.41 -14.53
N GLN A 176 -18.39 -13.23 -14.28
CA GLN A 176 -18.46 -14.70 -14.34
C GLN A 176 -18.50 -15.30 -12.95
#